data_51f23f743fe240ad5ddafe652d1032c7
#
_entry.id   51f23f743fe240ad5ddafe652d1032c7
#
_cell.length_a   1.000
_cell.length_b   1.000
_cell.length_c   1.000
_cell.angle_alpha   90.00
_cell.angle_beta   90.00
_cell.angle_gamma   90.00
#
_symmetry.space_group_name_H-M   'P 1'
#
loop_
_entity.id
_entity.type
_entity.pdbx_description
1 polymer ?
#
loop_
_entity_poly.entity_id
_entity_poly.type
_entity_poly.pdbx_seq_one_letter_code
_entity_poly.pdbx_strand_id
1 'polypeptide(L)'
;MTFEWMIAVRYFRAGGMQSVLTVLGVSVGVSVFLFIASLIGGVQENLIEQVIGSISQVTLEPLDNDPLTIEQITPSDASKELLITKVLKYGQHEAKIGTWQPIIAELDKDADLKVVSPSVSGPGFAIRGDQIKPISFRGVMQDRANGIIDLKQKLVRGEYDISGQNCVIGIDLAKDLGVELKGKIKTRSSKSRELIFNVAGIFDSGQSQ
;
A
#
# COMPACT_ATOMS: atom_id res chain seq x y z
N MET A 1 5.29 -52.78 20.72
CA MET A 1 6.09 -52.54 19.51
C MET A 1 5.60 -53.50 18.47
N THR A 2 5.20 -53.00 17.30
CA THR A 2 4.67 -53.84 16.24
C THR A 2 5.77 -54.64 15.61
N PHE A 3 5.47 -55.86 15.15
CA PHE A 3 6.40 -56.83 14.52
C PHE A 3 7.20 -56.18 13.35
N GLU A 4 6.57 -55.29 12.64
CA GLU A 4 7.16 -54.52 11.54
C GLU A 4 8.34 -53.62 11.99
N TRP A 5 8.22 -52.98 13.12
CA TRP A 5 9.28 -52.14 13.68
C TRP A 5 10.56 -52.94 14.07
N MET A 6 10.33 -54.15 14.60
CA MET A 6 11.43 -55.04 14.97
C MET A 6 12.17 -55.56 13.75
N ILE A 7 11.47 -55.86 12.66
CA ILE A 7 12.08 -56.26 11.39
C ILE A 7 12.86 -55.10 10.77
N ALA A 8 12.31 -53.86 10.76
CA ALA A 8 12.95 -52.69 10.22
C ALA A 8 14.28 -52.40 10.93
N VAL A 9 14.32 -52.44 12.28
CA VAL A 9 15.53 -52.25 13.06
C VAL A 9 16.56 -53.32 12.79
N ARG A 10 16.16 -54.59 12.61
CA ARG A 10 17.06 -55.71 12.30
C ARG A 10 17.68 -55.54 10.92
N TYR A 11 16.90 -55.16 9.91
CA TYR A 11 17.42 -54.90 8.55
C TYR A 11 18.39 -53.70 8.53
N PHE A 12 18.06 -52.65 9.28
CA PHE A 12 18.93 -51.47 9.40
C PHE A 12 20.30 -51.83 10.00
N ARG A 13 20.32 -52.67 11.04
CA ARG A 13 21.58 -53.14 11.65
C ARG A 13 22.36 -54.10 10.75
N ALA A 14 21.69 -54.92 9.95
CA ALA A 14 22.34 -55.87 9.04
C ALA A 14 22.94 -55.17 7.79
N GLY A 15 22.40 -54.01 7.39
CA GLY A 15 22.84 -53.28 6.20
C GLY A 15 24.11 -52.43 6.37
N GLY A 16 24.64 -52.32 7.60
CA GLY A 16 25.92 -51.65 7.88
C GLY A 16 25.99 -50.21 7.35
N MET A 17 27.13 -49.84 6.79
CA MET A 17 27.42 -48.49 6.30
C MET A 17 26.46 -48.00 5.21
N GLN A 18 25.97 -48.91 4.35
CA GLN A 18 25.07 -48.56 3.27
C GLN A 18 23.69 -48.07 3.78
N SER A 19 23.15 -48.69 4.83
CA SER A 19 21.89 -48.27 5.46
C SER A 19 22.01 -46.92 6.11
N VAL A 20 23.13 -46.63 6.77
CA VAL A 20 23.43 -45.33 7.37
C VAL A 20 23.45 -44.23 6.30
N LEU A 21 24.13 -44.50 5.17
CA LEU A 21 24.25 -43.52 4.07
C LEU A 21 22.91 -43.21 3.45
N THR A 22 22.05 -44.25 3.29
CA THR A 22 20.67 -44.06 2.77
C THR A 22 19.81 -43.22 3.70
N VAL A 23 19.87 -43.51 5.02
CA VAL A 23 19.10 -42.73 6.01
C VAL A 23 19.60 -41.28 6.07
N LEU A 24 20.91 -41.06 6.03
CA LEU A 24 21.46 -39.71 5.96
C LEU A 24 20.97 -38.95 4.72
N GLY A 25 21.03 -39.59 3.55
CA GLY A 25 20.54 -38.98 2.30
C GLY A 25 19.05 -38.58 2.37
N VAL A 26 18.19 -39.47 2.87
CA VAL A 26 16.75 -39.18 3.07
C VAL A 26 16.57 -38.11 4.12
N SER A 27 17.30 -38.16 5.24
CA SER A 27 17.20 -37.15 6.29
C SER A 27 17.56 -35.75 5.81
N VAL A 28 18.65 -35.63 5.04
CA VAL A 28 19.02 -34.35 4.42
C VAL A 28 17.96 -33.85 3.46
N GLY A 29 17.43 -34.73 2.58
CA GLY A 29 16.36 -34.36 1.66
C GLY A 29 15.11 -33.84 2.36
N VAL A 30 14.65 -34.56 3.40
CA VAL A 30 13.50 -34.15 4.22
C VAL A 30 13.78 -32.85 4.97
N SER A 31 14.98 -32.69 5.54
CA SER A 31 15.36 -31.47 6.24
C SER A 31 15.36 -30.23 5.33
N VAL A 32 15.90 -30.36 4.12
CA VAL A 32 15.89 -29.28 3.12
C VAL A 32 14.46 -28.95 2.70
N PHE A 33 13.63 -29.96 2.48
CA PHE A 33 12.24 -29.75 2.13
C PHE A 33 11.48 -28.99 3.24
N LEU A 34 11.62 -29.43 4.48
CA LEU A 34 10.99 -28.76 5.64
C LEU A 34 11.50 -27.34 5.83
N PHE A 35 12.80 -27.13 5.63
CA PHE A 35 13.40 -25.80 5.72
C PHE A 35 12.81 -24.85 4.67
N ILE A 36 12.72 -25.28 3.41
CA ILE A 36 12.13 -24.48 2.32
C ILE A 36 10.65 -24.21 2.60
N ALA A 37 9.89 -25.23 3.00
CA ALA A 37 8.46 -25.07 3.31
C ALA A 37 8.23 -24.07 4.47
N SER A 38 9.04 -24.14 5.52
CA SER A 38 9.00 -23.22 6.65
C SER A 38 9.38 -21.79 6.23
N LEU A 39 10.39 -21.65 5.38
CA LEU A 39 10.82 -20.34 4.86
C LEU A 39 9.71 -19.67 4.03
N ILE A 40 9.09 -20.42 3.14
CA ILE A 40 7.99 -19.92 2.31
C ILE A 40 6.81 -19.50 3.19
N GLY A 41 6.43 -20.32 4.18
CA GLY A 41 5.35 -20.00 5.10
C GLY A 41 5.60 -18.72 5.90
N GLY A 42 6.80 -18.56 6.45
CA GLY A 42 7.15 -17.37 7.22
C GLY A 42 7.21 -16.08 6.38
N VAL A 43 7.70 -16.18 5.14
CA VAL A 43 7.69 -15.03 4.21
C VAL A 43 6.27 -14.65 3.82
N GLN A 44 5.42 -15.64 3.56
CA GLN A 44 4.03 -15.39 3.16
C GLN A 44 3.23 -14.69 4.27
N GLU A 45 3.37 -15.09 5.52
CA GLU A 45 2.68 -14.50 6.65
C GLU A 45 3.10 -13.03 6.85
N ASN A 46 4.38 -12.74 6.80
CA ASN A 46 4.90 -11.37 6.87
C ASN A 46 4.42 -10.48 5.72
N LEU A 47 4.38 -11.00 4.48
CA LEU A 47 3.89 -10.24 3.34
C LEU A 47 2.40 -9.93 3.45
N ILE A 48 1.60 -10.87 3.91
CA ILE A 48 0.15 -10.68 4.10
C ILE A 48 -0.11 -9.59 5.14
N GLU A 49 0.56 -9.63 6.30
CA GLU A 49 0.41 -8.60 7.32
C GLU A 49 0.84 -7.21 6.84
N GLN A 50 1.95 -7.12 6.11
CA GLN A 50 2.42 -5.85 5.55
C GLN A 50 1.46 -5.25 4.51
N VAL A 51 0.89 -6.07 3.65
CA VAL A 51 0.00 -5.61 2.58
C VAL A 51 -1.38 -5.28 3.15
N ILE A 52 -1.98 -6.18 3.92
CA ILE A 52 -3.34 -5.97 4.46
C ILE A 52 -3.37 -4.83 5.49
N GLY A 53 -2.34 -4.70 6.31
CA GLY A 53 -2.27 -3.64 7.33
C GLY A 53 -1.97 -2.23 6.80
N SER A 54 -1.60 -2.11 5.52
CA SER A 54 -1.11 -0.84 4.96
C SER A 54 -2.01 -0.22 3.88
N ILE A 55 -2.97 -0.97 3.36
CA ILE A 55 -3.79 -0.56 2.22
C ILE A 55 -5.28 -0.73 2.57
N SER A 56 -6.10 0.23 2.15
CA SER A 56 -7.56 0.08 2.21
C SER A 56 -8.00 -1.11 1.34
N GLN A 57 -8.85 -1.97 1.88
CA GLN A 57 -9.31 -3.18 1.17
C GLN A 57 -10.19 -2.84 -0.04
N VAL A 58 -10.94 -1.75 0.04
CA VAL A 58 -11.78 -1.25 -1.05
C VAL A 58 -11.57 0.25 -1.18
N THR A 59 -11.36 0.73 -2.39
CA THR A 59 -11.24 2.15 -2.72
C THR A 59 -12.32 2.51 -3.73
N LEU A 60 -13.12 3.50 -3.41
CA LEU A 60 -14.08 4.09 -4.34
C LEU A 60 -13.43 5.31 -5.01
N GLU A 61 -13.28 5.23 -6.29
CA GLU A 61 -12.75 6.32 -7.12
C GLU A 61 -13.83 6.82 -8.07
N PRO A 62 -13.84 8.12 -8.42
CA PRO A 62 -14.75 8.61 -9.44
C PRO A 62 -14.43 7.96 -10.77
N LEU A 63 -15.46 7.74 -11.58
CA LEU A 63 -15.28 7.19 -12.91
C LEU A 63 -14.42 8.16 -13.72
N ASP A 64 -13.28 7.67 -14.19
CA ASP A 64 -12.46 8.41 -15.12
C ASP A 64 -13.19 8.44 -16.47
N ASN A 65 -13.51 9.64 -16.95
CA ASN A 65 -14.07 9.79 -18.29
C ASN A 65 -12.91 9.69 -19.27
N ASP A 66 -12.49 8.46 -19.55
CA ASP A 66 -11.56 8.21 -20.64
C ASP A 66 -12.11 8.84 -21.92
N PRO A 67 -11.29 9.60 -22.66
CA PRO A 67 -11.74 10.18 -23.93
C PRO A 67 -12.19 9.04 -24.85
N LEU A 68 -13.45 9.08 -25.26
CA LEU A 68 -14.00 8.10 -26.19
C LEU A 68 -13.08 8.02 -27.43
N THR A 69 -12.60 6.83 -27.74
CA THR A 69 -11.82 6.58 -28.95
C THR A 69 -12.71 6.80 -30.16
N ILE A 70 -12.15 7.34 -31.25
CA ILE A 70 -12.89 7.62 -32.50
C ILE A 70 -13.67 6.39 -33.00
N GLU A 71 -13.16 5.18 -32.76
CA GLU A 71 -13.83 3.93 -33.06
C GLU A 71 -15.14 3.68 -32.29
N GLN A 72 -15.26 4.26 -31.07
CA GLN A 72 -16.47 4.15 -30.26
C GLN A 72 -17.55 5.17 -30.65
N ILE A 73 -17.16 6.22 -31.37
CA ILE A 73 -18.06 7.32 -31.80
C ILE A 73 -18.54 7.11 -33.23
N THR A 74 -17.84 6.31 -34.04
CA THR A 74 -18.19 6.10 -35.44
C THR A 74 -19.31 5.06 -35.55
N PRO A 75 -20.55 5.43 -35.98
CA PRO A 75 -21.58 4.45 -36.28
C PRO A 75 -21.10 3.51 -37.39
N SER A 76 -21.45 2.24 -37.29
CA SER A 76 -21.10 1.19 -38.27
C SER A 76 -21.56 1.45 -39.71
N ASP A 77 -22.26 2.55 -39.95
CA ASP A 77 -22.86 2.91 -41.25
C ASP A 77 -22.40 4.31 -41.69
N ALA A 78 -21.09 4.51 -41.76
CA ALA A 78 -20.50 5.76 -42.17
C ALA A 78 -20.43 5.91 -43.70
N SER A 79 -21.56 6.19 -44.33
CA SER A 79 -21.58 6.79 -45.67
C SER A 79 -21.23 8.28 -45.58
N LYS A 80 -19.93 8.59 -45.87
CA LYS A 80 -19.44 9.93 -46.32
C LYS A 80 -19.80 11.16 -45.48
N GLU A 81 -19.84 11.14 -44.20
CA GLU A 81 -19.84 12.39 -43.44
C GLU A 81 -18.47 12.78 -42.98
N LEU A 82 -18.07 14.04 -43.22
CA LEU A 82 -16.83 14.61 -42.82
C LEU A 82 -16.84 14.82 -41.31
N LEU A 83 -16.26 13.91 -40.53
CA LEU A 83 -16.18 14.02 -39.08
C LEU A 83 -15.12 15.04 -38.70
N ILE A 84 -15.50 16.27 -38.37
CA ILE A 84 -14.59 17.27 -37.81
C ILE A 84 -14.46 17.03 -36.33
N THR A 85 -13.44 16.28 -35.92
CA THR A 85 -13.17 16.01 -34.52
C THR A 85 -12.34 17.16 -33.94
N LYS A 86 -12.98 18.00 -33.11
CA LYS A 86 -12.25 18.98 -32.30
C LYS A 86 -11.80 18.29 -31.03
N VAL A 87 -10.53 17.95 -30.93
CA VAL A 87 -9.95 17.47 -29.68
C VAL A 87 -9.90 18.64 -28.70
N LEU A 88 -10.92 18.76 -27.87
CA LEU A 88 -10.86 19.60 -26.68
C LEU A 88 -9.89 18.93 -25.72
N LYS A 89 -8.70 19.49 -25.52
CA LYS A 89 -7.88 19.18 -24.35
C LYS A 89 -8.69 19.59 -23.12
N TYR A 90 -9.43 18.65 -22.56
CA TYR A 90 -9.96 18.84 -21.21
C TYR A 90 -8.74 19.07 -20.30
N GLY A 91 -8.68 20.26 -19.68
CA GLY A 91 -7.74 20.47 -18.60
C GLY A 91 -7.90 19.32 -17.61
N GLN A 92 -6.79 18.83 -17.04
CA GLN A 92 -6.81 17.75 -16.07
C GLN A 92 -7.89 18.04 -15.01
N HIS A 93 -9.05 17.44 -15.19
CA HIS A 93 -10.10 17.48 -14.20
C HIS A 93 -9.65 16.53 -13.11
N GLU A 94 -9.39 17.06 -11.94
CA GLU A 94 -9.18 16.22 -10.77
C GLU A 94 -10.46 15.39 -10.62
N ALA A 95 -10.32 14.08 -10.75
CA ALA A 95 -11.38 13.15 -10.49
C ALA A 95 -11.86 13.32 -9.04
N LYS A 96 -13.08 13.80 -8.85
CA LYS A 96 -13.65 14.10 -7.52
C LYS A 96 -15.02 13.47 -7.38
N ILE A 97 -15.25 12.85 -6.25
CA ILE A 97 -16.58 12.45 -5.83
C ILE A 97 -17.28 13.71 -5.26
N GLY A 98 -18.14 14.35 -6.04
CA GLY A 98 -18.74 15.63 -5.67
C GLY A 98 -19.60 15.57 -4.41
N THR A 99 -20.42 14.55 -4.28
CA THR A 99 -21.33 14.32 -3.14
C THR A 99 -20.91 13.09 -2.35
N TRP A 100 -19.81 13.20 -1.62
CA TRP A 100 -19.27 12.06 -0.85
C TRP A 100 -19.99 11.82 0.49
N GLN A 101 -20.61 12.86 1.09
CA GLN A 101 -21.22 12.75 2.41
C GLN A 101 -22.40 11.75 2.47
N PRO A 102 -23.38 11.77 1.55
CA PRO A 102 -24.45 10.77 1.56
C PRO A 102 -23.95 9.36 1.23
N ILE A 103 -22.88 9.25 0.43
CA ILE A 103 -22.25 7.94 0.12
C ILE A 103 -21.67 7.33 1.39
N ILE A 104 -20.93 8.11 2.18
CA ILE A 104 -20.40 7.64 3.47
C ILE A 104 -21.51 7.27 4.43
N ALA A 105 -22.57 8.09 4.51
CA ALA A 105 -23.71 7.81 5.40
C ALA A 105 -24.45 6.52 5.02
N GLU A 106 -24.42 6.13 3.75
CA GLU A 106 -25.01 4.87 3.30
C GLU A 106 -24.07 3.69 3.58
N LEU A 107 -22.76 3.85 3.30
CA LEU A 107 -21.76 2.83 3.56
C LEU A 107 -21.55 2.54 5.05
N ASP A 108 -21.69 3.55 5.91
CA ASP A 108 -21.60 3.38 7.37
C ASP A 108 -22.74 2.50 7.95
N LYS A 109 -23.82 2.23 7.19
CA LYS A 109 -24.90 1.33 7.61
C LYS A 109 -24.61 -0.13 7.31
N ASP A 110 -23.64 -0.41 6.45
CA ASP A 110 -23.27 -1.76 6.05
C ASP A 110 -22.44 -2.42 7.16
N ALA A 111 -22.94 -3.54 7.67
CA ALA A 111 -22.30 -4.28 8.77
C ALA A 111 -20.98 -4.96 8.34
N ASP A 112 -20.78 -5.17 7.04
CA ASP A 112 -19.57 -5.79 6.50
C ASP A 112 -18.40 -4.79 6.40
N LEU A 113 -18.68 -3.48 6.50
CA LEU A 113 -17.69 -2.42 6.43
C LEU A 113 -17.29 -1.95 7.83
N LYS A 114 -16.04 -2.18 8.20
CA LYS A 114 -15.51 -1.80 9.51
C LYS A 114 -15.37 -0.30 9.70
N VAL A 115 -14.82 0.39 8.70
CA VAL A 115 -14.57 1.84 8.71
C VAL A 115 -14.58 2.36 7.28
N VAL A 116 -15.29 3.45 7.06
CA VAL A 116 -15.27 4.19 5.79
C VAL A 116 -14.67 5.57 6.04
N SER A 117 -13.65 5.95 5.28
CA SER A 117 -12.99 7.26 5.43
C SER A 117 -12.81 7.93 4.08
N PRO A 118 -13.25 9.18 3.95
CA PRO A 118 -12.92 9.97 2.77
C PRO A 118 -11.44 10.30 2.78
N SER A 119 -10.82 10.28 1.61
CA SER A 119 -9.45 10.69 1.43
C SER A 119 -9.28 11.57 0.21
N VAL A 120 -8.31 12.47 0.26
CA VAL A 120 -7.89 13.29 -0.88
C VAL A 120 -6.41 13.05 -1.08
N SER A 121 -6.01 12.64 -2.28
CA SER A 121 -4.61 12.46 -2.62
C SER A 121 -4.24 13.29 -3.85
N GLY A 122 -2.98 13.65 -3.94
CA GLY A 122 -2.49 14.38 -5.11
C GLY A 122 -0.98 14.63 -5.04
N PRO A 123 -0.35 14.87 -6.19
CA PRO A 123 1.06 15.18 -6.28
C PRO A 123 1.37 16.62 -5.86
N GLY A 124 2.59 16.81 -5.35
CA GLY A 124 3.12 18.13 -5.03
C GLY A 124 4.58 18.09 -4.67
N PHE A 125 5.05 19.16 -4.07
CA PHE A 125 6.44 19.33 -3.66
C PHE A 125 6.52 19.77 -2.21
N ALA A 126 7.47 19.18 -1.49
CA ALA A 126 7.88 19.66 -0.17
C ALA A 126 9.15 20.47 -0.34
N ILE A 127 9.18 21.63 0.30
CA ILE A 127 10.24 22.64 0.15
C ILE A 127 10.75 23.04 1.53
N ARG A 128 12.07 22.99 1.71
CA ARG A 128 12.74 23.55 2.88
C ARG A 128 14.08 24.13 2.50
N GLY A 129 14.21 25.46 2.62
CA GLY A 129 15.38 26.18 2.09
C GLY A 129 15.55 25.91 0.61
N ASP A 130 16.70 25.40 0.21
CA ASP A 130 17.01 25.06 -1.19
C ASP A 130 16.63 23.62 -1.58
N GLN A 131 16.14 22.82 -0.63
CA GLN A 131 15.71 21.45 -0.89
C GLN A 131 14.27 21.42 -1.40
N ILE A 132 14.08 20.77 -2.53
CA ILE A 132 12.75 20.54 -3.13
C ILE A 132 12.64 19.06 -3.42
N LYS A 133 11.63 18.42 -2.85
CA LYS A 133 11.36 16.99 -3.05
C LYS A 133 9.94 16.78 -3.57
N PRO A 134 9.76 15.93 -4.60
CA PRO A 134 8.44 15.53 -5.02
C PRO A 134 7.81 14.66 -3.93
N ILE A 135 6.53 14.90 -3.64
CA ILE A 135 5.75 14.17 -2.65
C ILE A 135 4.35 13.88 -3.16
N SER A 136 3.71 12.89 -2.58
CA SER A 136 2.28 12.70 -2.69
C SER A 136 1.62 13.10 -1.38
N PHE A 137 0.65 14.00 -1.45
CA PHE A 137 -0.18 14.35 -0.31
C PHE A 137 -1.30 13.35 -0.14
N ARG A 138 -1.62 13.02 1.09
CA ARG A 138 -2.85 12.32 1.44
C ARG A 138 -3.50 13.04 2.61
N GLY A 139 -4.64 13.65 2.34
CA GLY A 139 -5.51 14.22 3.36
C GLY A 139 -6.57 13.22 3.76
N VAL A 140 -6.73 13.01 5.06
CA VAL A 140 -7.69 12.06 5.64
C VAL A 140 -8.36 12.69 6.85
N MET A 141 -9.50 12.13 7.27
CA MET A 141 -10.13 12.51 8.54
C MET A 141 -9.47 11.74 9.67
N GLN A 142 -8.89 12.47 10.66
CA GLN A 142 -8.12 11.89 11.75
C GLN A 142 -8.86 10.80 12.51
N ASP A 143 -10.13 11.03 12.79
CA ASP A 143 -10.97 10.12 13.59
C ASP A 143 -11.25 8.79 12.86
N ARG A 144 -11.32 8.82 11.53
CA ARG A 144 -11.66 7.65 10.71
C ARG A 144 -10.42 6.95 10.13
N ALA A 145 -9.35 7.68 9.87
CA ALA A 145 -8.14 7.15 9.24
C ALA A 145 -7.44 6.07 10.08
N ASN A 146 -7.49 6.20 11.40
CA ASN A 146 -6.87 5.23 12.31
C ASN A 146 -7.46 3.82 12.22
N GLY A 147 -8.69 3.68 11.72
CA GLY A 147 -9.32 2.38 11.50
C GLY A 147 -8.94 1.70 10.18
N ILE A 148 -8.34 2.44 9.24
CA ILE A 148 -7.95 1.93 7.92
C ILE A 148 -6.45 1.67 7.87
N ILE A 149 -5.64 2.64 8.29
CA ILE A 149 -4.18 2.53 8.30
C ILE A 149 -3.71 2.84 9.71
N ASP A 150 -3.09 1.89 10.37
CA ASP A 150 -2.59 2.08 11.74
C ASP A 150 -1.25 2.82 11.72
N LEU A 151 -1.30 4.10 11.34
CA LEU A 151 -0.13 4.96 11.33
C LEU A 151 0.41 5.24 12.74
N LYS A 152 -0.43 5.06 13.78
CA LYS A 152 0.02 5.26 15.16
C LYS A 152 1.08 4.24 15.57
N GLN A 153 0.93 2.98 15.16
CA GLN A 153 1.92 1.94 15.44
C GLN A 153 3.22 2.12 14.65
N LYS A 154 3.14 2.78 13.48
CA LYS A 154 4.30 3.05 12.62
C LYS A 154 5.02 4.35 12.95
N LEU A 155 4.56 5.10 13.95
CA LEU A 155 5.22 6.32 14.40
C LEU A 155 6.55 6.00 15.08
N VAL A 156 7.63 6.58 14.55
CA VAL A 156 8.97 6.50 15.14
C VAL A 156 9.20 7.63 16.13
N ARG A 157 8.67 8.83 15.83
CA ARG A 157 8.81 10.03 16.65
C ARG A 157 7.57 10.89 16.58
N GLY A 158 7.23 11.57 17.68
CA GLY A 158 6.12 12.51 17.75
C GLY A 158 4.77 11.87 17.98
N GLU A 159 3.72 12.54 17.56
CA GLU A 159 2.34 12.14 17.76
C GLU A 159 1.60 12.14 16.41
N TYR A 160 0.58 11.28 16.30
CA TYR A 160 -0.31 11.29 15.16
C TYR A 160 -1.33 12.41 15.31
N ASP A 161 -0.94 13.61 14.93
CA ASP A 161 -1.80 14.78 14.88
C ASP A 161 -1.75 15.38 13.46
N ILE A 162 -2.88 15.39 12.80
CA ILE A 162 -3.07 15.98 11.47
C ILE A 162 -4.10 17.11 11.50
N SER A 163 -4.40 17.62 12.69
CA SER A 163 -5.33 18.73 12.87
C SER A 163 -4.75 20.06 12.41
N GLY A 164 -5.58 20.91 11.83
CA GLY A 164 -5.21 22.26 11.42
C GLY A 164 -4.08 22.30 10.39
N GLN A 165 -2.92 22.77 10.78
CA GLN A 165 -1.71 22.84 9.93
C GLN A 165 -0.65 21.80 10.31
N ASN A 166 -1.03 20.77 11.04
CA ASN A 166 -0.12 19.71 11.42
C ASN A 166 -0.10 18.61 10.34
N CYS A 167 1.05 17.98 10.18
CA CYS A 167 1.23 16.85 9.27
C CYS A 167 2.14 15.79 9.88
N VAL A 168 2.00 14.58 9.37
CA VAL A 168 2.89 13.45 9.64
C VAL A 168 3.63 13.10 8.37
N ILE A 169 4.94 12.89 8.45
CA ILE A 169 5.80 12.65 7.29
C ILE A 169 6.58 11.35 7.43
N GLY A 170 6.96 10.75 6.29
CA GLY A 170 7.84 9.59 6.27
C GLY A 170 9.27 9.94 6.73
N ILE A 171 9.95 8.97 7.34
CA ILE A 171 11.29 9.13 7.89
C ILE A 171 12.31 9.55 6.81
N ASP A 172 12.17 9.05 5.58
CA ASP A 172 13.09 9.38 4.49
C ASP A 172 12.91 10.81 4.01
N LEU A 173 11.65 11.26 3.89
CA LEU A 173 11.38 12.67 3.59
C LEU A 173 11.91 13.60 4.69
N ALA A 174 11.78 13.20 5.95
CA ALA A 174 12.32 13.95 7.07
C ALA A 174 13.85 14.08 6.99
N LYS A 175 14.55 13.00 6.65
CA LYS A 175 16.01 12.99 6.44
C LYS A 175 16.40 13.85 5.24
N ASP A 176 15.73 13.67 4.11
CA ASP A 176 16.03 14.38 2.86
C ASP A 176 15.89 15.90 2.99
N LEU A 177 14.85 16.34 3.68
CA LEU A 177 14.61 17.75 3.94
C LEU A 177 15.35 18.25 5.19
N GLY A 178 15.99 17.38 5.96
CA GLY A 178 16.62 17.71 7.24
C GLY A 178 15.62 18.29 8.25
N VAL A 179 14.35 17.82 8.26
CA VAL A 179 13.29 18.31 9.14
C VAL A 179 13.18 17.45 10.37
N GLU A 180 13.12 18.08 11.54
CA GLU A 180 12.84 17.43 12.81
C GLU A 180 11.40 17.69 13.27
N LEU A 181 11.00 17.05 14.37
CA LEU A 181 9.71 17.28 15.01
C LEU A 181 9.52 18.78 15.31
N LYS A 182 8.28 19.25 15.13
CA LYS A 182 7.88 20.65 15.23
C LYS A 182 8.54 21.59 14.20
N GLY A 183 9.31 21.03 13.26
CA GLY A 183 9.83 21.76 12.12
C GLY A 183 8.72 22.14 11.14
N LYS A 184 8.96 23.21 10.36
CA LYS A 184 8.02 23.67 9.34
C LYS A 184 8.45 23.22 7.96
N ILE A 185 7.50 22.74 7.18
CA ILE A 185 7.67 22.37 5.78
C ILE A 185 6.75 23.26 4.96
N LYS A 186 7.30 23.89 3.94
CA LYS A 186 6.51 24.56 2.91
C LYS A 186 6.15 23.55 1.84
N THR A 187 4.90 23.49 1.49
CA THR A 187 4.43 22.57 0.45
C THR A 187 3.80 23.34 -0.69
N ARG A 188 3.96 22.82 -1.90
CA ARG A 188 3.36 23.38 -3.10
C ARG A 188 2.58 22.29 -3.82
N SER A 189 1.29 22.49 -3.99
CA SER A 189 0.44 21.63 -4.79
C SER A 189 0.66 21.87 -6.28
N SER A 190 0.22 20.95 -7.13
CA SER A 190 0.21 21.08 -8.59
C SER A 190 -0.49 22.36 -9.07
N LYS A 191 -1.44 22.90 -8.31
CA LYS A 191 -2.12 24.19 -8.58
C LYS A 191 -1.37 25.41 -8.05
N SER A 192 -0.07 25.30 -7.75
CA SER A 192 0.78 26.39 -7.26
C SER A 192 0.33 27.04 -5.95
N ARG A 193 -0.56 26.40 -5.19
CA ARG A 193 -0.90 26.85 -3.85
C ARG A 193 0.18 26.42 -2.87
N GLU A 194 0.70 27.37 -2.14
CA GLU A 194 1.70 27.14 -1.10
C GLU A 194 1.03 27.10 0.27
N LEU A 195 1.34 26.06 1.02
CA LEU A 195 0.88 25.90 2.40
C LEU A 195 2.09 25.56 3.29
N ILE A 196 2.02 25.94 4.53
CA ILE A 196 3.04 25.63 5.52
C ILE A 196 2.44 24.68 6.55
N PHE A 197 3.08 23.54 6.73
CA PHE A 197 2.70 22.54 7.72
C PHE A 197 3.76 22.40 8.80
N ASN A 198 3.32 22.10 10.02
CA ASN A 198 4.17 21.73 11.13
C ASN A 198 4.27 20.21 11.21
N VAL A 199 5.46 19.68 11.37
CA VAL A 199 5.69 18.24 11.51
C VAL A 199 5.35 17.82 12.94
N ALA A 200 4.20 17.18 13.12
CA ALA A 200 3.75 16.65 14.40
C ALA A 200 4.30 15.24 14.67
N GLY A 201 4.50 14.46 13.60
CA GLY A 201 5.02 13.10 13.72
C GLY A 201 5.84 12.64 12.52
N ILE A 202 6.70 11.67 12.76
CA ILE A 202 7.52 11.01 11.74
C ILE A 202 7.24 9.51 11.82
N PHE A 203 6.84 8.91 10.71
CA PHE A 203 6.52 7.49 10.63
C PHE A 203 7.49 6.74 9.72
N ASP A 204 7.64 5.45 9.97
CA ASP A 204 8.36 4.53 9.10
C ASP A 204 7.35 3.58 8.44
N SER A 205 7.29 3.62 7.11
CA SER A 205 6.41 2.73 6.35
C SER A 205 6.96 1.31 6.22
N GLY A 206 8.23 1.10 6.59
CA GLY A 206 8.94 -0.16 6.34
C GLY A 206 9.28 -0.40 4.86
N GLN A 207 9.08 0.60 4.00
CA GLN A 207 9.36 0.55 2.56
C GLN A 207 10.49 1.50 2.18
N SER A 208 11.52 1.61 3.02
CA SER A 208 12.72 2.38 2.69
C SER A 208 13.45 1.68 1.54
N GLN A 209 13.48 2.33 0.40
CA GLN A 209 14.38 1.98 -0.71
C GLN A 209 15.72 2.67 -0.54
#